data_2043aac08ba084691277ccacf355bb8f
#
_entry.id   2043aac08ba084691277ccacf355bb8f
#
_cell.length_a   1.000
_cell.length_b   1.000
_cell.length_c   1.000
_cell.angle_alpha   90.00
_cell.angle_beta   90.00
_cell.angle_gamma   90.00
#
_symmetry.space_group_name_H-M   'P 1'
#
loop_
_entity.id
_entity.type
_entity.pdbx_description
1 polymer ?
#
loop_
_entity_poly.entity_id
_entity_poly.type
_entity_poly.pdbx_seq_one_letter_code
_entity_poly.pdbx_strand_id
1 'polypeptide(L)'
;RSKRVNPKDFTNIIIEIYFKTRKLQKSKKDIAHISAGERKKALIDIAYSFISQSKVTEKDIILAIDEPESSLNISMCYDQFERIERMANYYKKQVFVTSHWYGGLPILNNGRLYHVQKKEKKEKQDQIIDLEIFALENYFEERGSFPNDINLKSFYDLTSSLVSAIRNSPTNWLIVEGNTDKKYIQHYLSNKIDVKILPVGGASIVKKIYEYLYLPISINEELSSFKGTILCLIDTDPVSTKLDYF
;
A
#
# COMPACT_ATOMS: atom_id res chain seq x y z
N ARG A 1 -36.63 -43.33 7.56
CA ARG A 1 -35.29 -43.34 6.92
C ARG A 1 -34.46 -42.27 7.61
N SER A 2 -33.52 -42.65 8.50
CA SER A 2 -32.59 -41.71 9.08
C SER A 2 -31.61 -41.25 7.98
N LYS A 3 -31.60 -39.94 7.68
CA LYS A 3 -30.55 -39.38 6.80
C LYS A 3 -29.19 -39.56 7.48
N ARG A 4 -28.31 -40.32 6.87
CA ARG A 4 -26.90 -40.39 7.30
C ARG A 4 -26.32 -38.97 7.16
N VAL A 5 -25.88 -38.41 8.26
CA VAL A 5 -25.20 -37.12 8.27
C VAL A 5 -23.84 -37.27 7.57
N ASN A 6 -23.59 -36.48 6.54
CA ASN A 6 -22.34 -36.51 5.81
C ASN A 6 -21.23 -35.87 6.71
N PRO A 7 -20.01 -36.41 6.74
CA PRO A 7 -18.89 -35.79 7.47
C PRO A 7 -18.72 -34.29 7.18
N LYS A 8 -19.05 -33.88 5.95
CA LYS A 8 -19.00 -32.47 5.51
C LYS A 8 -20.05 -31.61 6.24
N ASP A 9 -21.23 -32.13 6.47
CA ASP A 9 -22.31 -31.44 7.21
C ASP A 9 -21.93 -31.27 8.68
N PHE A 10 -21.26 -32.28 9.25
CA PHE A 10 -20.76 -32.25 10.63
C PHE A 10 -19.65 -31.19 10.80
N THR A 11 -18.73 -31.11 9.85
CA THR A 11 -17.67 -30.09 9.83
C THR A 11 -18.27 -28.69 9.73
N ASN A 12 -19.24 -28.48 8.87
CA ASN A 12 -19.91 -27.19 8.71
C ASN A 12 -20.64 -26.76 10.00
N ILE A 13 -21.33 -27.69 10.68
CA ILE A 13 -22.01 -27.42 11.96
C ILE A 13 -20.96 -27.04 13.03
N ILE A 14 -19.85 -27.75 13.13
CA ILE A 14 -18.77 -27.44 14.09
C ILE A 14 -18.20 -26.05 13.81
N ILE A 15 -17.91 -25.72 12.54
CA ILE A 15 -17.42 -24.41 12.12
C ILE A 15 -18.44 -23.33 12.49
N GLU A 16 -19.71 -23.54 12.19
CA GLU A 16 -20.77 -22.58 12.50
C GLU A 16 -20.90 -22.34 14.01
N ILE A 17 -20.90 -23.39 14.83
CA ILE A 17 -20.93 -23.27 16.30
C ILE A 17 -19.69 -22.58 16.82
N TYR A 18 -18.51 -22.93 16.30
CA TYR A 18 -17.23 -22.32 16.70
C TYR A 18 -17.23 -20.80 16.46
N PHE A 19 -17.66 -20.34 15.28
CA PHE A 19 -17.73 -18.92 14.96
C PHE A 19 -18.91 -18.18 15.61
N LYS A 20 -20.00 -18.87 15.96
CA LYS A 20 -21.08 -18.29 16.78
C LYS A 20 -20.63 -18.01 18.22
N THR A 21 -19.77 -18.87 18.76
CA THR A 21 -19.33 -18.75 20.16
C THR A 21 -18.05 -17.91 20.30
N ARG A 22 -17.22 -17.85 19.27
CA ARG A 22 -15.97 -17.07 19.25
C ARG A 22 -16.05 -15.92 18.26
N LYS A 23 -16.57 -14.80 18.74
CA LYS A 23 -16.62 -13.57 17.94
C LYS A 23 -15.22 -13.00 17.78
N LEU A 24 -14.86 -12.66 16.55
CA LEU A 24 -13.63 -11.93 16.28
C LEU A 24 -13.75 -10.53 16.89
N GLN A 25 -12.80 -10.18 17.77
CA GLN A 25 -12.77 -8.89 18.46
C GLN A 25 -11.50 -8.13 18.13
N LYS A 26 -11.64 -6.83 17.93
CA LYS A 26 -10.53 -5.88 17.88
C LYS A 26 -10.68 -4.90 19.03
N SER A 27 -9.65 -4.81 19.91
CA SER A 27 -9.70 -3.93 21.08
C SER A 27 -10.97 -4.11 21.95
N LYS A 28 -11.37 -5.35 22.20
CA LYS A 28 -12.59 -5.75 22.94
C LYS A 28 -13.91 -5.40 22.27
N LYS A 29 -13.91 -4.89 21.03
CA LYS A 29 -15.12 -4.64 20.24
C LYS A 29 -15.31 -5.76 19.23
N ASP A 30 -16.52 -6.23 19.06
CA ASP A 30 -16.89 -7.20 18.02
C ASP A 30 -16.64 -6.56 16.64
N ILE A 31 -15.98 -7.31 15.74
CA ILE A 31 -15.71 -6.87 14.36
C ILE A 31 -17.01 -6.47 13.64
N ALA A 32 -18.14 -7.05 13.99
CA ALA A 32 -19.44 -6.66 13.42
C ALA A 32 -19.83 -5.20 13.73
N HIS A 33 -19.30 -4.63 14.82
CA HIS A 33 -19.66 -3.28 15.31
C HIS A 33 -18.61 -2.21 15.03
N ILE A 34 -17.55 -2.53 14.29
CA ILE A 34 -16.55 -1.55 13.83
C ILE A 34 -16.88 -1.08 12.41
N SER A 35 -16.29 0.05 12.01
CA SER A 35 -16.49 0.61 10.66
C SER A 35 -16.08 -0.37 9.54
N ALA A 36 -16.64 -0.18 8.34
CA ALA A 36 -16.31 -1.03 7.19
C ALA A 36 -14.80 -1.05 6.91
N GLY A 37 -14.13 0.10 6.95
CA GLY A 37 -12.69 0.21 6.74
C GLY A 37 -11.87 -0.49 7.82
N GLU A 38 -12.23 -0.30 9.10
CA GLU A 38 -11.56 -1.01 10.21
C GLU A 38 -11.76 -2.52 10.14
N ARG A 39 -12.92 -2.97 9.67
CA ARG A 39 -13.21 -4.39 9.44
C ARG A 39 -12.32 -4.96 8.35
N LYS A 40 -12.23 -4.28 7.20
CA LYS A 40 -11.38 -4.66 6.09
C LYS A 40 -9.90 -4.72 6.50
N LYS A 41 -9.43 -3.69 7.20
CA LYS A 41 -8.08 -3.69 7.78
C LYS A 41 -7.86 -4.87 8.72
N ALA A 42 -8.79 -5.16 9.62
CA ALA A 42 -8.68 -6.28 10.55
C ALA A 42 -8.60 -7.63 9.82
N LEU A 43 -9.34 -7.83 8.73
CA LEU A 43 -9.25 -9.05 7.93
C LEU A 43 -7.87 -9.21 7.28
N ILE A 44 -7.30 -8.14 6.75
CA ILE A 44 -5.95 -8.17 6.16
C ILE A 44 -4.89 -8.38 7.26
N ASP A 45 -5.04 -7.76 8.45
CA ASP A 45 -4.18 -7.98 9.60
C ASP A 45 -4.21 -9.47 10.07
N ILE A 46 -5.38 -10.10 10.03
CA ILE A 46 -5.53 -11.54 10.34
C ILE A 46 -4.83 -12.39 9.28
N ALA A 47 -5.04 -12.11 8.00
CA ALA A 47 -4.38 -12.82 6.91
C ALA A 47 -2.86 -12.68 7.01
N TYR A 48 -2.36 -11.47 7.26
CA TYR A 48 -0.95 -11.20 7.49
C TYR A 48 -0.39 -11.98 8.68
N SER A 49 -1.09 -11.97 9.82
CA SER A 49 -0.67 -12.70 11.02
C SER A 49 -0.64 -14.20 10.78
N PHE A 50 -1.62 -14.73 10.07
CA PHE A 50 -1.68 -16.15 9.71
C PHE A 50 -0.48 -16.54 8.83
N ILE A 51 -0.18 -15.74 7.79
CA ILE A 51 0.95 -15.98 6.89
C ILE A 51 2.28 -15.85 7.63
N SER A 52 2.42 -14.84 8.51
CA SER A 52 3.67 -14.57 9.22
C SER A 52 4.01 -15.61 10.28
N GLN A 53 3.01 -16.24 10.86
CA GLN A 53 3.18 -17.26 11.92
C GLN A 53 3.17 -18.69 11.39
N SER A 54 2.68 -18.92 10.17
CA SER A 54 2.63 -20.25 9.61
C SER A 54 4.04 -20.71 9.26
N LYS A 55 4.47 -21.84 9.87
CA LYS A 55 5.68 -22.57 9.46
C LYS A 55 5.50 -23.26 8.10
N VAL A 56 4.37 -23.06 7.49
CA VAL A 56 3.98 -23.68 6.23
C VAL A 56 4.74 -22.97 5.12
N THR A 57 5.77 -23.62 4.63
CA THR A 57 6.57 -23.24 3.44
C THR A 57 5.74 -23.34 2.15
N GLU A 58 4.43 -23.51 2.26
CA GLU A 58 3.57 -23.83 1.13
C GLU A 58 3.41 -22.65 0.20
N LYS A 59 3.79 -22.92 -1.04
CA LYS A 59 3.63 -22.04 -2.19
C LYS A 59 2.16 -21.83 -2.60
N ASP A 60 1.25 -22.54 -1.93
CA ASP A 60 -0.12 -22.78 -2.42
C ASP A 60 -1.17 -21.77 -1.91
N ILE A 61 -0.73 -20.71 -1.22
CA ILE A 61 -1.66 -19.66 -0.80
C ILE A 61 -1.71 -18.56 -1.85
N ILE A 62 -2.89 -18.40 -2.45
CA ILE A 62 -3.23 -17.27 -3.32
C ILE A 62 -4.18 -16.36 -2.54
N LEU A 63 -3.82 -15.10 -2.46
CA LEU A 63 -4.65 -14.07 -1.83
C LEU A 63 -5.24 -13.16 -2.91
N ALA A 64 -6.55 -12.99 -2.88
CA ALA A 64 -7.24 -11.99 -3.69
C ALA A 64 -7.85 -10.93 -2.75
N ILE A 65 -7.45 -9.68 -2.94
CA ILE A 65 -7.85 -8.56 -2.10
C ILE A 65 -8.46 -7.49 -3.01
N ASP A 66 -9.74 -7.24 -2.78
CA ASP A 66 -10.49 -6.27 -3.55
C ASP A 66 -10.49 -4.93 -2.83
N GLU A 67 -9.96 -3.88 -3.49
CA GLU A 67 -9.88 -2.50 -3.01
C GLU A 67 -9.46 -2.39 -1.52
N PRO A 68 -8.22 -2.79 -1.14
CA PRO A 68 -7.79 -2.76 0.26
C PRO A 68 -7.90 -1.38 0.92
N GLU A 69 -7.88 -0.32 0.13
CA GLU A 69 -8.02 1.07 0.56
C GLU A 69 -9.47 1.51 0.79
N SER A 70 -10.44 0.79 0.26
CA SER A 70 -11.85 1.16 0.32
C SER A 70 -12.33 1.36 1.76
N SER A 71 -12.95 2.50 2.02
CA SER A 71 -13.42 2.91 3.35
C SER A 71 -12.33 3.12 4.41
N LEU A 72 -11.04 3.09 4.05
CA LEU A 72 -9.94 3.46 4.92
C LEU A 72 -9.71 4.97 4.93
N ASN A 73 -9.20 5.48 6.04
CA ASN A 73 -8.61 6.81 6.04
C ASN A 73 -7.36 6.78 5.15
N ILE A 74 -7.16 7.80 4.33
CA ILE A 74 -6.05 7.89 3.39
C ILE A 74 -4.68 7.75 4.08
N SER A 75 -4.55 8.19 5.35
CA SER A 75 -3.34 8.01 6.15
C SER A 75 -2.97 6.55 6.43
N MET A 76 -3.92 5.63 6.26
CA MET A 76 -3.72 4.20 6.52
C MET A 76 -3.43 3.40 5.25
N CYS A 77 -3.62 4.01 4.07
CA CYS A 77 -3.44 3.31 2.79
C CYS A 77 -2.00 2.83 2.61
N TYR A 78 -1.02 3.68 2.93
CA TYR A 78 0.39 3.30 2.84
C TYR A 78 0.69 2.02 3.64
N ASP A 79 0.35 2.00 4.92
CA ASP A 79 0.62 0.86 5.80
C ASP A 79 -0.06 -0.42 5.32
N GLN A 80 -1.22 -0.27 4.70
CA GLN A 80 -1.97 -1.39 4.16
C GLN A 80 -1.28 -2.00 2.95
N PHE A 81 -0.81 -1.16 2.01
CA PHE A 81 -0.09 -1.62 0.83
C PHE A 81 1.31 -2.15 1.17
N GLU A 82 1.99 -1.57 2.17
CA GLU A 82 3.25 -2.11 2.69
C GLU A 82 3.08 -3.54 3.26
N ARG A 83 1.98 -3.82 3.95
CA ARG A 83 1.68 -5.19 4.41
C ARG A 83 1.43 -6.15 3.26
N ILE A 84 0.69 -5.71 2.24
CA ILE A 84 0.43 -6.50 1.04
C ILE A 84 1.74 -6.82 0.33
N GLU A 85 2.60 -5.82 0.16
CA GLU A 85 3.94 -5.99 -0.40
C GLU A 85 4.76 -7.02 0.38
N ARG A 86 4.77 -6.95 1.71
CA ARG A 86 5.45 -7.93 2.55
C ARG A 86 4.87 -9.33 2.43
N MET A 87 3.56 -9.50 2.28
CA MET A 87 2.96 -10.81 2.03
C MET A 87 3.46 -11.41 0.71
N ALA A 88 3.57 -10.59 -0.33
CA ALA A 88 4.05 -11.04 -1.64
C ALA A 88 5.56 -11.29 -1.65
N ASN A 89 6.36 -10.31 -1.24
CA ASN A 89 7.81 -10.33 -1.45
C ASN A 89 8.59 -11.02 -0.33
N TYR A 90 8.24 -10.80 0.93
CA TYR A 90 8.93 -11.41 2.05
C TYR A 90 8.44 -12.84 2.32
N TYR A 91 7.11 -13.02 2.40
CA TYR A 91 6.51 -14.33 2.66
C TYR A 91 6.28 -15.16 1.39
N LYS A 92 6.66 -14.63 0.20
CA LYS A 92 6.60 -15.34 -1.10
C LYS A 92 5.20 -15.88 -1.43
N LYS A 93 4.16 -15.11 -1.12
CA LYS A 93 2.78 -15.48 -1.47
C LYS A 93 2.35 -14.81 -2.76
N GLN A 94 1.50 -15.49 -3.53
CA GLN A 94 0.88 -14.88 -4.70
C GLN A 94 -0.29 -14.01 -4.23
N VAL A 95 -0.25 -12.71 -4.56
CA VAL A 95 -1.28 -11.76 -4.15
C VAL A 95 -1.83 -11.05 -5.38
N PHE A 96 -3.14 -11.06 -5.54
CA PHE A 96 -3.89 -10.26 -6.50
C PHE A 96 -4.60 -9.13 -5.77
N VAL A 97 -4.48 -7.92 -6.28
CA VAL A 97 -5.09 -6.74 -5.67
C VAL A 97 -5.80 -5.95 -6.75
N THR A 98 -7.07 -5.59 -6.53
CA THR A 98 -7.70 -4.51 -7.28
C THR A 98 -7.59 -3.23 -6.46
N SER A 99 -7.38 -2.08 -7.08
CA SER A 99 -7.25 -0.82 -6.36
C SER A 99 -7.59 0.38 -7.25
N HIS A 100 -8.16 1.40 -6.62
CA HIS A 100 -8.30 2.75 -7.17
C HIS A 100 -7.31 3.73 -6.55
N TRP A 101 -6.51 3.31 -5.57
CA TRP A 101 -5.46 4.11 -4.95
C TRP A 101 -4.10 3.80 -5.60
N TYR A 102 -3.65 4.69 -6.48
CA TYR A 102 -2.42 4.50 -7.24
C TYR A 102 -1.14 4.85 -6.45
N GLY A 103 -1.29 5.45 -5.26
CA GLY A 103 -0.15 5.70 -4.36
C GLY A 103 0.57 4.44 -3.87
N GLY A 104 0.01 3.25 -4.11
CA GLY A 104 0.68 1.97 -3.87
C GLY A 104 1.76 1.63 -4.90
N LEU A 105 1.69 2.16 -6.12
CA LEU A 105 2.63 1.82 -7.20
C LEU A 105 4.10 2.10 -6.84
N PRO A 106 4.44 3.26 -6.24
CA PRO A 106 5.82 3.52 -5.80
C PRO A 106 6.29 2.65 -4.62
N ILE A 107 5.37 1.96 -3.93
CA ILE A 107 5.69 1.11 -2.78
C ILE A 107 5.96 -0.33 -3.22
N LEU A 108 5.27 -0.77 -4.26
CA LEU A 108 5.33 -2.13 -4.78
C LEU A 108 6.59 -2.30 -5.61
N ASN A 109 7.53 -3.11 -5.12
CA ASN A 109 8.84 -3.31 -5.75
C ASN A 109 8.90 -4.55 -6.64
N ASN A 110 7.80 -5.26 -6.80
CA ASN A 110 7.73 -6.49 -7.61
C ASN A 110 6.29 -6.79 -8.01
N GLY A 111 6.10 -7.35 -9.19
CA GLY A 111 4.81 -7.77 -9.70
C GLY A 111 4.45 -7.12 -11.03
N ARG A 112 3.17 -7.19 -11.37
CA ARG A 112 2.63 -6.64 -12.61
C ARG A 112 1.38 -5.80 -12.34
N LEU A 113 1.34 -4.63 -12.96
CA LEU A 113 0.15 -3.81 -13.04
C LEU A 113 -0.63 -4.17 -14.31
N TYR A 114 -1.89 -4.48 -14.14
CA TYR A 114 -2.85 -4.69 -15.23
C TYR A 114 -3.79 -3.50 -15.25
N HIS A 115 -3.60 -2.62 -16.23
CA HIS A 115 -4.45 -1.45 -16.44
C HIS A 115 -5.55 -1.79 -17.42
N VAL A 116 -6.79 -1.74 -16.97
CA VAL A 116 -7.97 -2.13 -17.73
C VAL A 116 -8.79 -0.90 -18.08
N GLN A 117 -8.94 -0.60 -19.38
CA GLN A 117 -9.71 0.54 -19.86
C GLN A 117 -10.83 0.10 -20.80
N LYS A 118 -11.93 0.84 -20.77
CA LYS A 118 -12.97 0.76 -21.81
C LYS A 118 -12.65 1.77 -22.91
N LYS A 119 -12.50 1.30 -24.14
CA LYS A 119 -12.42 2.15 -25.32
C LYS A 119 -13.76 2.14 -26.05
N GLU A 120 -14.36 3.28 -26.26
CA GLU A 120 -15.53 3.42 -27.12
C GLU A 120 -15.08 3.48 -28.58
N LYS A 121 -15.56 2.58 -29.43
CA LYS A 121 -15.46 2.75 -30.88
C LYS A 121 -16.55 3.70 -31.35
N LYS A 122 -16.16 4.76 -32.07
CA LYS A 122 -17.07 5.78 -32.63
C LYS A 122 -18.16 5.24 -33.58
N GLU A 123 -18.09 4.01 -34.05
CA GLU A 123 -18.96 3.50 -35.13
C GLU A 123 -19.84 2.28 -34.81
N LYS A 124 -19.66 1.63 -33.66
CA LYS A 124 -20.52 0.51 -33.22
C LYS A 124 -20.53 0.41 -31.68
N GLN A 125 -21.67 0.02 -31.12
CA GLN A 125 -21.92 -0.20 -29.70
C GLN A 125 -21.02 -1.27 -29.02
N ASP A 126 -19.97 -1.73 -29.67
CA ASP A 126 -19.06 -2.73 -29.13
C ASP A 126 -18.07 -2.05 -28.17
N GLN A 127 -18.18 -2.37 -26.90
CA GLN A 127 -17.21 -1.98 -25.89
C GLN A 127 -15.96 -2.86 -26.04
N ILE A 128 -14.82 -2.26 -26.34
CA ILE A 128 -13.53 -2.96 -26.35
C ILE A 128 -12.88 -2.77 -25.00
N ILE A 129 -12.47 -3.88 -24.38
CA ILE A 129 -11.62 -3.86 -23.20
C ILE A 129 -10.17 -3.80 -23.69
N ASP A 130 -9.47 -2.74 -23.34
CA ASP A 130 -8.04 -2.60 -23.56
C ASP A 130 -7.29 -2.99 -22.29
N LEU A 131 -6.25 -3.78 -22.42
CA LEU A 131 -5.45 -4.28 -21.30
C LEU A 131 -3.98 -3.94 -21.54
N GLU A 132 -3.45 -3.06 -20.73
CA GLU A 132 -2.03 -2.74 -20.71
C GLU A 132 -1.36 -3.39 -19.50
N ILE A 133 -0.15 -3.91 -19.69
CA ILE A 133 0.59 -4.63 -18.64
C ILE A 133 1.94 -3.97 -18.44
N PHE A 134 2.26 -3.60 -17.19
CA PHE A 134 3.50 -2.96 -16.80
C PHE A 134 4.21 -3.76 -15.71
N ALA A 135 5.54 -3.83 -15.78
CA ALA A 135 6.36 -4.43 -14.74
C ALA A 135 6.59 -3.43 -13.60
N LEU A 136 6.31 -3.84 -12.36
CA LEU A 136 6.46 -2.95 -11.20
C LEU A 136 7.90 -2.88 -10.68
N GLU A 137 8.73 -3.86 -11.01
CA GLU A 137 10.16 -3.87 -10.69
C GLU A 137 10.88 -2.64 -11.25
N ASN A 138 10.43 -2.19 -12.42
CA ASN A 138 11.01 -1.07 -13.16
C ASN A 138 10.13 0.18 -13.09
N TYR A 139 9.21 0.26 -12.13
CA TYR A 139 8.22 1.34 -12.07
C TYR A 139 8.87 2.74 -12.19
N PHE A 140 10.00 2.97 -11.51
CA PHE A 140 10.65 4.28 -11.53
C PHE A 140 11.41 4.57 -12.84
N GLU A 141 11.91 3.55 -13.51
CA GLU A 141 12.60 3.66 -14.79
C GLU A 141 11.62 3.78 -15.95
N GLU A 142 10.56 2.94 -15.92
CA GLU A 142 9.60 2.81 -17.01
C GLU A 142 8.35 3.68 -16.84
N ARG A 143 8.22 4.40 -15.74
CA ARG A 143 7.01 5.20 -15.45
C ARG A 143 6.64 6.21 -16.56
N GLY A 144 7.61 6.63 -17.40
CA GLY A 144 7.34 7.46 -18.58
C GLY A 144 6.50 6.77 -19.64
N SER A 145 6.44 5.43 -19.61
CA SER A 145 5.59 4.61 -20.49
C SER A 145 4.18 4.38 -19.93
N PHE A 146 3.98 4.68 -18.63
CA PHE A 146 2.66 4.57 -18.02
C PHE A 146 1.74 5.67 -18.53
N PRO A 147 0.43 5.44 -18.62
CA PRO A 147 -0.54 6.49 -18.87
C PRO A 147 -0.36 7.69 -17.95
N ASN A 148 -0.48 8.90 -18.49
CA ASN A 148 -0.22 10.13 -17.75
C ASN A 148 -1.10 10.30 -16.51
N ASP A 149 -2.33 9.82 -16.57
CA ASP A 149 -3.28 9.82 -15.45
C ASP A 149 -2.81 8.91 -14.31
N ILE A 150 -2.28 7.73 -14.62
CA ILE A 150 -1.69 6.83 -13.62
C ILE A 150 -0.47 7.47 -12.95
N ASN A 151 0.42 8.04 -13.75
CA ASN A 151 1.62 8.69 -13.24
C ASN A 151 1.28 9.85 -12.31
N LEU A 152 0.43 10.77 -12.75
CA LEU A 152 0.04 11.93 -11.98
C LEU A 152 -0.68 11.51 -10.69
N LYS A 153 -1.65 10.60 -10.81
CA LYS A 153 -2.46 10.15 -9.69
C LYS A 153 -1.63 9.38 -8.66
N SER A 154 -0.65 8.58 -9.07
CA SER A 154 0.19 7.82 -8.14
C SER A 154 0.95 8.73 -7.16
N PHE A 155 1.53 9.84 -7.65
CA PHE A 155 2.19 10.82 -6.80
C PHE A 155 1.21 11.58 -5.93
N TYR A 156 0.07 11.98 -6.48
CA TYR A 156 -0.94 12.72 -5.73
C TYR A 156 -1.51 11.88 -4.59
N ASP A 157 -1.86 10.64 -4.85
CA ASP A 157 -2.38 9.71 -3.85
C ASP A 157 -1.34 9.41 -2.76
N LEU A 158 -0.07 9.20 -3.15
CA LEU A 158 1.03 8.95 -2.21
C LEU A 158 1.26 10.16 -1.31
N THR A 159 1.45 11.35 -1.88
CA THR A 159 1.73 12.58 -1.13
C THR A 159 0.58 12.95 -0.20
N SER A 160 -0.66 12.80 -0.65
CA SER A 160 -1.86 13.00 0.18
C SER A 160 -1.89 12.04 1.37
N SER A 161 -1.50 10.77 1.15
CA SER A 161 -1.39 9.78 2.22
C SER A 161 -0.31 10.14 3.24
N LEU A 162 0.85 10.60 2.78
CA LEU A 162 1.97 11.03 3.64
C LEU A 162 1.58 12.25 4.49
N VAL A 163 1.01 13.29 3.88
CA VAL A 163 0.55 14.50 4.60
C VAL A 163 -0.49 14.12 5.65
N SER A 164 -1.46 13.29 5.29
CA SER A 164 -2.48 12.82 6.23
C SER A 164 -1.88 11.97 7.37
N ALA A 165 -0.85 11.16 7.07
CA ALA A 165 -0.17 10.34 8.07
C ALA A 165 0.54 11.19 9.12
N ILE A 166 1.36 12.18 8.71
CA ILE A 166 2.09 13.06 9.66
C ILE A 166 1.15 14.00 10.44
N ARG A 167 -0.01 14.32 9.90
CA ARG A 167 -1.03 15.10 10.61
C ARG A 167 -1.67 14.31 11.75
N ASN A 168 -1.89 13.01 11.54
CA ASN A 168 -2.61 12.16 12.49
C ASN A 168 -1.70 11.38 13.46
N SER A 169 -0.43 11.18 13.10
CA SER A 169 0.52 10.37 13.86
C SER A 169 1.88 11.07 14.00
N PRO A 170 2.60 10.87 15.12
CA PRO A 170 3.97 11.38 15.29
C PRO A 170 5.01 10.61 14.47
N THR A 171 4.59 9.81 13.49
CA THR A 171 5.49 9.02 12.64
C THR A 171 6.36 9.93 11.79
N ASN A 172 7.67 9.70 11.82
CA ASN A 172 8.63 10.39 10.98
C ASN A 172 8.88 9.62 9.69
N TRP A 173 9.02 10.34 8.60
CA TRP A 173 9.25 9.79 7.27
C TRP A 173 10.57 10.27 6.70
N LEU A 174 11.29 9.37 6.06
CA LEU A 174 12.50 9.66 5.34
C LEU A 174 12.32 9.19 3.89
N ILE A 175 12.29 10.15 2.96
CA ILE A 175 12.20 9.88 1.53
C ILE A 175 13.62 9.88 0.97
N VAL A 176 13.99 8.80 0.32
CA VAL A 176 15.35 8.56 -0.19
C VAL A 176 15.31 8.14 -1.66
N GLU A 177 16.45 8.24 -2.34
CA GLU A 177 16.51 7.94 -3.76
C GLU A 177 16.29 6.47 -4.06
N GLY A 178 16.94 5.57 -3.34
CA GLY A 178 16.96 4.17 -3.71
C GLY A 178 16.79 3.17 -2.57
N ASN A 179 16.61 1.92 -2.96
CA ASN A 179 16.54 0.80 -2.03
C ASN A 179 17.86 0.55 -1.29
N THR A 180 18.98 0.96 -1.88
CA THR A 180 20.30 0.89 -1.25
C THR A 180 20.37 1.81 -0.05
N ASP A 181 19.94 3.08 -0.21
CA ASP A 181 19.88 4.07 0.85
C ASP A 181 18.99 3.60 2.00
N LYS A 182 17.79 3.09 1.64
CA LYS A 182 16.89 2.48 2.62
C LYS A 182 17.61 1.42 3.46
N LYS A 183 18.35 0.50 2.84
CA LYS A 183 19.06 -0.59 3.54
C LYS A 183 20.15 -0.05 4.46
N TYR A 184 20.98 0.89 3.96
CA TYR A 184 22.03 1.52 4.77
C TYR A 184 21.43 2.26 5.97
N ILE A 185 20.47 3.12 5.73
CA ILE A 185 19.86 3.92 6.77
C ILE A 185 19.15 3.03 7.80
N GLN A 186 18.42 2.00 7.37
CA GLN A 186 17.81 1.03 8.28
C GLN A 186 18.84 0.31 9.15
N HIS A 187 20.00 -0.02 8.58
CA HIS A 187 21.10 -0.65 9.34
C HIS A 187 21.66 0.28 10.43
N TYR A 188 21.88 1.55 10.11
CA TYR A 188 22.44 2.52 11.05
C TYR A 188 21.44 3.05 12.09
N LEU A 189 20.20 3.23 11.70
CA LEU A 189 19.16 3.71 12.60
C LEU A 189 18.58 2.59 13.49
N SER A 190 18.87 1.33 13.15
CA SER A 190 18.42 0.08 13.78
C SER A 190 17.75 0.26 15.16
N ASN A 191 16.43 0.28 15.20
CA ASN A 191 15.58 0.31 16.40
C ASN A 191 15.71 1.52 17.37
N LYS A 192 16.50 2.53 17.02
CA LYS A 192 16.69 3.71 17.87
C LYS A 192 15.67 4.82 17.61
N ILE A 193 15.13 4.87 16.40
CA ILE A 193 14.21 5.94 15.96
C ILE A 193 13.06 5.29 15.19
N ASP A 194 11.83 5.65 15.52
CA ASP A 194 10.64 5.24 14.73
C ASP A 194 10.55 6.11 13.47
N VAL A 195 11.20 5.63 12.40
CA VAL A 195 11.26 6.28 11.09
C VAL A 195 10.85 5.32 10.00
N LYS A 196 9.91 5.72 9.18
CA LYS A 196 9.54 5.02 7.94
C LYS A 196 10.38 5.52 6.79
N ILE A 197 11.06 4.62 6.08
CA ILE A 197 11.96 4.97 4.97
C ILE A 197 11.30 4.56 3.65
N LEU A 198 11.07 5.55 2.78
CA LEU A 198 10.43 5.39 1.47
C LEU A 198 11.45 5.66 0.37
N PRO A 199 11.93 4.64 -0.35
CA PRO A 199 12.72 4.82 -1.56
C PRO A 199 11.81 5.18 -2.74
N VAL A 200 12.23 6.13 -3.60
CA VAL A 200 11.37 6.66 -4.66
C VAL A 200 12.01 6.64 -6.06
N GLY A 201 13.20 6.05 -6.22
CA GLY A 201 13.80 5.77 -7.53
C GLY A 201 14.57 6.93 -8.16
N GLY A 202 15.17 7.81 -7.35
CA GLY A 202 16.15 8.81 -7.79
C GLY A 202 15.85 10.25 -7.37
N ALA A 203 16.87 11.11 -7.43
CA ALA A 203 16.86 12.49 -6.98
C ALA A 203 15.72 13.33 -7.56
N SER A 204 15.45 13.19 -8.86
CA SER A 204 14.37 13.92 -9.54
C SER A 204 12.98 13.62 -8.99
N ILE A 205 12.79 12.40 -8.46
CA ILE A 205 11.52 11.98 -7.85
C ILE A 205 11.42 12.49 -6.43
N VAL A 206 12.50 12.40 -5.65
CA VAL A 206 12.57 12.99 -4.32
C VAL A 206 12.21 14.48 -4.40
N LYS A 207 12.82 15.22 -5.35
CA LYS A 207 12.52 16.63 -5.60
C LYS A 207 11.04 16.85 -5.93
N LYS A 208 10.48 16.07 -6.84
CA LYS A 208 9.07 16.18 -7.23
C LYS A 208 8.13 15.90 -6.06
N ILE A 209 8.41 14.87 -5.25
CA ILE A 209 7.61 14.59 -4.05
C ILE A 209 7.73 15.73 -3.05
N TYR A 210 8.93 16.27 -2.83
CA TYR A 210 9.15 17.44 -1.98
C TYR A 210 8.30 18.64 -2.42
N GLU A 211 8.29 18.96 -3.71
CA GLU A 211 7.47 20.05 -4.27
C GLU A 211 5.97 19.83 -4.01
N TYR A 212 5.46 18.61 -4.22
CA TYR A 212 4.07 18.27 -3.92
C TYR A 212 3.73 18.33 -2.43
N LEU A 213 4.68 18.05 -1.56
CA LEU A 213 4.49 18.13 -0.11
C LEU A 213 4.61 19.56 0.40
N TYR A 214 5.56 20.34 -0.16
CA TYR A 214 5.88 21.68 0.30
C TYR A 214 4.71 22.66 0.13
N LEU A 215 4.09 22.67 -1.04
CA LEU A 215 3.00 23.61 -1.33
C LEU A 215 1.82 23.53 -0.35
N PRO A 216 1.23 22.36 -0.10
CA PRO A 216 0.14 22.24 0.88
C PRO A 216 0.55 22.58 2.31
N ILE A 217 1.82 22.36 2.64
CA ILE A 217 2.33 22.59 4.01
C ILE A 217 2.73 24.06 4.21
N SER A 218 3.35 24.69 3.21
CA SER A 218 3.85 26.08 3.31
C SER A 218 2.75 27.14 3.32
N ILE A 219 1.61 26.86 2.70
CA ILE A 219 0.47 27.80 2.62
C ILE A 219 -0.37 27.81 3.90
N ASN A 220 -0.32 26.74 4.68
CA ASN A 220 -1.09 26.63 5.91
C ASN A 220 -0.33 27.18 7.11
N GLU A 221 -0.87 28.23 7.74
CA GLU A 221 -0.47 28.69 9.07
C GLU A 221 -0.60 27.58 10.14
N GLU A 222 -1.13 26.42 9.75
CA GLU A 222 -1.36 25.23 10.59
C GLU A 222 -0.12 24.30 10.73
N LEU A 223 1.09 24.77 10.44
CA LEU A 223 2.33 23.97 10.63
C LEU A 223 2.40 23.36 12.05
N SER A 224 1.84 24.03 13.03
CA SER A 224 1.73 23.52 14.41
C SER A 224 0.80 22.32 14.59
N SER A 225 -0.02 21.99 13.60
CA SER A 225 -0.96 20.86 13.64
C SER A 225 -0.35 19.52 13.22
N PHE A 226 0.85 19.52 12.64
CA PHE A 226 1.54 18.30 12.23
C PHE A 226 2.24 17.65 13.40
N LYS A 227 2.01 16.34 13.59
CA LYS A 227 2.59 15.54 14.68
C LYS A 227 3.87 14.85 14.28
N GLY A 228 4.02 14.53 12.99
CA GLY A 228 5.16 13.86 12.40
C GLY A 228 5.97 14.78 11.50
N THR A 229 7.09 14.27 10.97
CA THR A 229 8.02 15.00 10.10
C THR A 229 8.30 14.21 8.84
N ILE A 230 8.49 14.91 7.71
CA ILE A 230 9.00 14.32 6.46
C ILE A 230 10.33 14.97 6.15
N LEU A 231 11.36 14.12 5.98
CA LEU A 231 12.68 14.52 5.51
C LEU A 231 12.92 13.91 4.12
N CYS A 232 13.42 14.70 3.20
CA CYS A 232 13.82 14.25 1.88
C CYS A 232 15.36 14.30 1.78
N LEU A 233 15.97 13.16 1.43
CA LEU A 233 17.41 13.05 1.24
C LEU A 233 17.72 12.80 -0.24
N ILE A 234 18.71 13.52 -0.74
CA ILE A 234 19.26 13.39 -2.08
C ILE A 234 20.75 13.21 -1.94
N ASP A 235 21.34 12.29 -2.70
CA ASP A 235 22.77 12.11 -2.75
C ASP A 235 23.45 13.34 -3.38
N THR A 236 24.59 13.73 -2.81
CA THR A 236 25.43 14.78 -3.37
C THR A 236 26.32 14.21 -4.46
N ASP A 237 25.73 13.92 -5.62
CA ASP A 237 26.53 13.58 -6.80
C ASP A 237 27.39 14.79 -7.22
N PRO A 238 28.64 14.55 -7.70
CA PRO A 238 29.56 15.63 -8.14
C PRO A 238 28.99 16.45 -9.31
N VAL A 239 27.93 15.98 -9.98
CA VAL A 239 27.15 16.77 -10.94
C VAL A 239 25.97 17.37 -10.20
N SER A 240 26.25 18.41 -9.41
CA SER A 240 25.23 19.09 -8.62
C SER A 240 24.14 19.69 -9.49
N THR A 241 22.94 19.16 -9.41
CA THR A 241 21.73 19.92 -9.74
C THR A 241 21.61 21.04 -8.71
N LYS A 242 21.80 22.29 -9.16
CA LYS A 242 21.54 23.46 -8.32
C LYS A 242 20.08 23.37 -7.85
N LEU A 243 19.89 23.28 -6.55
CA LEU A 243 18.60 23.51 -5.93
C LEU A 243 18.38 25.03 -5.96
N ASP A 244 17.50 25.50 -6.83
CA ASP A 244 17.00 26.85 -6.75
C ASP A 244 16.08 26.92 -5.53
N TYR A 245 16.52 27.63 -4.51
CA TYR A 245 15.67 27.99 -3.37
C TYR A 245 14.77 29.14 -3.84
N PHE A 246 13.46 28.91 -3.83
CA PHE A 246 12.47 29.96 -3.97
C PHE A 246 12.01 30.43 -2.60
#